data_46519ce763d1338f2996adb3e399e366
#
_entry.id   46519ce763d1338f2996adb3e399e366
#
_cell.length_a   1.000
_cell.length_b   1.000
_cell.length_c   1.000
_cell.angle_alpha   90.00
_cell.angle_beta   90.00
_cell.angle_gamma   90.00
#
_symmetry.space_group_name_H-M   'P 1'
#
loop_
_entity.id
_entity.type
_entity.pdbx_description
1 polymer ?
#
loop_
_entity_poly.entity_id
_entity_poly.type
_entity_poly.pdbx_seq_one_letter_code
_entity_poly.pdbx_strand_id
1 'polypeptide(L)'
;YILHFASPASPIDYLKIPIQTLKVGSLGTHNLLGLARVKKARILIASTSEIYGDPLIHPQTEEYYGNVNTIGPRGVYDEAKRFQESITMAYHTFHNVEVRIVRIFNTYGPRMRLNDGRVIPAFIGQALRGEDLTIFGDGMQTRSFCYVDDQVEGIFRLLHSDYSLPVNIGNPDEITIKDFAEEIIKLTGTNQKVVYHPLPMNDPMQRQPDTTKAREILGWEAKVSRSEGMKITYDYFKSLSSEALLKEEHKDFTGYIH
;
A
#
# COMPACT_ATOMS: atom_id res chain seq x y z
N TYR A 1 3.57 -20.04 -11.38
CA TYR A 1 2.95 -18.88 -10.75
C TYR A 1 3.50 -17.59 -11.34
N ILE A 2 2.62 -16.58 -11.46
CA ILE A 2 2.99 -15.21 -11.83
C ILE A 2 2.49 -14.30 -10.70
N LEU A 3 3.38 -13.48 -10.15
CA LEU A 3 3.04 -12.47 -9.15
C LEU A 3 3.25 -11.08 -9.77
N HIS A 4 2.15 -10.38 -10.04
CA HIS A 4 2.18 -9.07 -10.68
C HIS A 4 2.14 -7.95 -9.64
N PHE A 5 3.31 -7.54 -9.19
CA PHE A 5 3.51 -6.42 -8.27
C PHE A 5 4.05 -5.17 -8.96
N ALA A 6 4.33 -5.25 -10.27
CA ALA A 6 4.89 -4.12 -11.00
C ALA A 6 3.90 -2.95 -11.07
N SER A 7 4.19 -1.91 -10.33
CA SER A 7 3.48 -0.63 -10.36
C SER A 7 4.27 0.42 -9.58
N PRO A 8 4.38 1.66 -10.06
CA PRO A 8 4.74 2.79 -9.22
C PRO A 8 3.63 2.98 -8.17
N ALA A 9 3.91 2.69 -6.90
CA ALA A 9 2.90 2.69 -5.84
C ALA A 9 3.07 3.82 -4.82
N SER A 10 4.19 4.52 -4.86
CA SER A 10 4.45 5.71 -4.05
C SER A 10 3.77 6.93 -4.68
N PRO A 11 3.08 7.80 -3.88
CA PRO A 11 2.52 9.06 -4.39
C PRO A 11 3.56 9.94 -5.08
N ILE A 12 4.78 9.96 -4.57
CA ILE A 12 5.89 10.73 -5.16
C ILE A 12 6.23 10.20 -6.56
N ASP A 13 6.23 8.88 -6.76
CA ASP A 13 6.62 8.25 -8.01
C ASP A 13 5.51 8.31 -9.06
N TYR A 14 4.29 7.89 -8.73
CA TYR A 14 3.23 7.84 -9.76
C TYR A 14 2.79 9.22 -10.23
N LEU A 15 2.97 10.26 -9.42
CA LEU A 15 2.74 11.66 -9.86
C LEU A 15 3.83 12.17 -10.81
N LYS A 16 5.07 11.66 -10.69
CA LYS A 16 6.18 12.00 -11.62
C LYS A 16 6.06 11.27 -12.97
N ILE A 17 5.53 10.05 -12.97
CA ILE A 17 5.43 9.19 -14.17
C ILE A 17 4.00 8.67 -14.40
N PRO A 18 3.01 9.55 -14.53
CA PRO A 18 1.59 9.17 -14.56
C PRO A 18 1.22 8.29 -15.74
N ILE A 19 1.74 8.56 -16.93
CA ILE A 19 1.44 7.77 -18.13
C ILE A 19 2.03 6.36 -18.03
N GLN A 20 3.25 6.22 -17.52
CA GLN A 20 3.89 4.93 -17.29
C GLN A 20 3.13 4.12 -16.25
N THR A 21 2.64 4.77 -15.19
CA THR A 21 1.79 4.13 -14.17
C THR A 21 0.52 3.52 -14.79
N LEU A 22 -0.19 4.29 -15.61
CA LEU A 22 -1.35 3.79 -16.34
C LEU A 22 -1.01 2.65 -17.31
N LYS A 23 0.12 2.76 -18.04
CA LYS A 23 0.56 1.70 -18.96
C LYS A 23 0.92 0.39 -18.24
N VAL A 24 1.55 0.45 -17.09
CA VAL A 24 1.86 -0.75 -16.29
C VAL A 24 0.58 -1.43 -15.80
N GLY A 25 -0.36 -0.65 -15.27
CA GLY A 25 -1.64 -1.18 -14.81
C GLY A 25 -2.52 -1.74 -15.95
N SER A 26 -2.40 -1.21 -17.16
CA SER A 26 -3.20 -1.64 -18.32
C SER A 26 -2.46 -2.63 -19.23
N LEU A 27 -1.55 -2.15 -20.08
CA LEU A 27 -0.82 -2.97 -21.04
C LEU A 27 0.06 -4.02 -20.36
N GLY A 28 0.73 -3.66 -19.25
CA GLY A 28 1.55 -4.60 -18.48
C GLY A 28 0.71 -5.76 -17.94
N THR A 29 -0.44 -5.47 -17.37
CA THR A 29 -1.37 -6.49 -16.85
C THR A 29 -1.93 -7.34 -17.99
N HIS A 30 -2.37 -6.73 -19.09
CA HIS A 30 -2.85 -7.44 -20.28
C HIS A 30 -1.81 -8.46 -20.78
N ASN A 31 -0.56 -8.04 -20.92
CA ASN A 31 0.53 -8.92 -21.38
C ASN A 31 0.77 -10.10 -20.44
N LEU A 32 0.75 -9.86 -19.12
CA LEU A 32 0.95 -10.94 -18.13
C LEU A 32 -0.23 -11.89 -18.05
N LEU A 33 -1.47 -11.40 -18.22
CA LEU A 33 -2.65 -12.26 -18.33
C LEU A 33 -2.62 -13.12 -19.61
N GLY A 34 -2.16 -12.55 -20.72
CA GLY A 34 -1.89 -13.29 -21.97
C GLY A 34 -0.86 -14.39 -21.76
N LEU A 35 0.25 -14.09 -21.07
CA LEU A 35 1.27 -15.07 -20.70
C LEU A 35 0.70 -16.15 -19.77
N ALA A 36 -0.06 -15.76 -18.74
CA ALA A 36 -0.70 -16.69 -17.81
C ALA A 36 -1.61 -17.68 -18.55
N ARG A 37 -2.41 -17.19 -19.51
CA ARG A 37 -3.27 -18.01 -20.36
C ARG A 37 -2.48 -19.04 -21.17
N VAL A 38 -1.42 -18.61 -21.87
CA VAL A 38 -0.60 -19.49 -22.72
C VAL A 38 0.16 -20.53 -21.89
N LYS A 39 0.68 -20.12 -20.71
CA LYS A 39 1.43 -21.02 -19.83
C LYS A 39 0.55 -21.83 -18.87
N LYS A 40 -0.76 -21.62 -18.87
CA LYS A 40 -1.69 -22.19 -17.87
C LYS A 40 -1.21 -21.93 -16.44
N ALA A 41 -0.70 -20.73 -16.22
CA ALA A 41 -0.14 -20.32 -14.93
C ALA A 41 -1.23 -19.61 -14.09
N ARG A 42 -1.21 -19.86 -12.79
CA ARG A 42 -1.97 -19.03 -11.82
C ARG A 42 -1.28 -17.68 -11.69
N ILE A 43 -2.06 -16.60 -11.77
CA ILE A 43 -1.56 -15.24 -11.62
C ILE A 43 -2.20 -14.55 -10.43
N LEU A 44 -1.36 -13.93 -9.58
CA LEU A 44 -1.80 -13.06 -8.49
C LEU A 44 -1.52 -11.61 -8.88
N ILE A 45 -2.56 -10.79 -8.75
CA ILE A 45 -2.54 -9.36 -9.03
C ILE A 45 -2.49 -8.59 -7.71
N ALA A 46 -1.48 -7.76 -7.55
CA ALA A 46 -1.39 -6.82 -6.44
C ALA A 46 -2.24 -5.58 -6.73
N SER A 47 -3.49 -5.62 -6.30
CA SER A 47 -4.37 -4.47 -6.19
C SER A 47 -4.07 -3.69 -4.89
N THR A 48 -4.92 -2.76 -4.52
CA THR A 48 -4.65 -1.83 -3.43
C THR A 48 -5.95 -1.36 -2.78
N SER A 49 -5.88 -0.89 -1.53
CA SER A 49 -6.98 -0.17 -0.89
C SER A 49 -7.32 1.16 -1.57
N GLU A 50 -6.43 1.70 -2.41
CA GLU A 50 -6.68 2.95 -3.12
C GLU A 50 -7.84 2.85 -4.14
N ILE A 51 -8.21 1.63 -4.56
CA ILE A 51 -9.40 1.42 -5.42
C ILE A 51 -10.71 1.87 -4.76
N TYR A 52 -10.70 2.00 -3.44
CA TYR A 52 -11.85 2.51 -2.67
C TYR A 52 -11.96 4.04 -2.66
N GLY A 53 -10.92 4.75 -3.09
CA GLY A 53 -10.87 6.22 -3.11
C GLY A 53 -10.99 6.84 -1.70
N ASP A 54 -11.77 7.92 -1.58
CA ASP A 54 -12.20 8.48 -0.30
C ASP A 54 -13.51 7.78 0.13
N PRO A 55 -13.44 6.74 0.99
CA PRO A 55 -14.54 5.79 1.13
C PRO A 55 -15.71 6.35 1.93
N LEU A 56 -16.93 6.07 1.44
CA LEU A 56 -18.19 6.36 2.12
C LEU A 56 -18.65 5.22 3.03
N ILE A 57 -18.00 4.05 2.95
CA ILE A 57 -18.25 2.88 3.81
C ILE A 57 -17.01 2.58 4.64
N HIS A 58 -17.21 2.35 5.93
CA HIS A 58 -16.16 2.14 6.89
C HIS A 58 -16.56 1.05 7.92
N PRO A 59 -15.74 0.00 8.15
CA PRO A 59 -14.55 -0.37 7.38
C PRO A 59 -14.86 -0.76 5.93
N GLN A 60 -13.84 -0.74 5.04
CA GLN A 60 -14.03 -1.05 3.62
C GLN A 60 -14.14 -2.55 3.40
N THR A 61 -15.28 -3.00 2.89
CA THR A 61 -15.53 -4.38 2.44
C THR A 61 -15.20 -4.55 0.95
N GLU A 62 -14.98 -5.77 0.50
CA GLU A 62 -14.65 -6.02 -0.92
C GLU A 62 -15.83 -5.77 -1.86
N GLU A 63 -17.06 -5.75 -1.36
CA GLU A 63 -18.28 -5.42 -2.10
C GLU A 63 -18.44 -3.92 -2.37
N TYR A 64 -17.70 -3.08 -1.66
CA TYR A 64 -17.77 -1.65 -1.86
C TYR A 64 -17.06 -1.24 -3.15
N TYR A 65 -17.78 -0.57 -4.06
CA TYR A 65 -17.27 -0.17 -5.39
C TYR A 65 -16.32 1.03 -5.38
N GLY A 66 -16.23 1.74 -4.27
CA GLY A 66 -15.32 2.87 -4.10
C GLY A 66 -15.94 4.22 -4.47
N ASN A 67 -15.22 5.27 -4.10
CA ASN A 67 -15.52 6.69 -4.39
C ASN A 67 -14.23 7.36 -4.87
N VAL A 68 -13.93 7.20 -6.17
CA VAL A 68 -12.67 7.63 -6.78
C VAL A 68 -12.89 8.84 -7.67
N ASN A 69 -12.03 9.86 -7.53
CA ASN A 69 -11.95 10.97 -8.47
C ASN A 69 -11.07 10.58 -9.65
N THR A 70 -11.70 10.17 -10.76
CA THR A 70 -11.02 9.64 -11.96
C THR A 70 -10.10 10.64 -12.67
N ILE A 71 -10.34 11.94 -12.50
CA ILE A 71 -9.56 13.03 -13.10
C ILE A 71 -8.70 13.78 -12.09
N GLY A 72 -8.76 13.38 -10.81
CA GLY A 72 -7.93 13.94 -9.75
C GLY A 72 -6.48 13.47 -9.86
N PRO A 73 -5.54 14.10 -9.10
CA PRO A 73 -4.12 13.77 -9.18
C PRO A 73 -3.82 12.32 -8.81
N ARG A 74 -4.60 11.70 -7.93
CA ARG A 74 -4.45 10.30 -7.53
C ARG A 74 -5.07 9.32 -8.53
N GLY A 75 -5.98 9.81 -9.41
CA GLY A 75 -6.72 8.99 -10.36
C GLY A 75 -5.82 8.14 -11.28
N VAL A 76 -4.60 8.58 -11.58
CA VAL A 76 -3.65 7.80 -12.41
C VAL A 76 -3.27 6.46 -11.78
N TYR A 77 -3.12 6.42 -10.47
CA TYR A 77 -2.83 5.18 -9.75
C TYR A 77 -4.11 4.39 -9.44
N ASP A 78 -5.12 5.07 -8.91
CA ASP A 78 -6.37 4.47 -8.49
C ASP A 78 -7.07 3.77 -9.67
N GLU A 79 -7.21 4.45 -10.81
CA GLU A 79 -7.82 3.90 -12.02
C GLU A 79 -6.94 2.85 -12.73
N ALA A 80 -5.60 2.98 -12.68
CA ALA A 80 -4.72 1.92 -13.15
C ALA A 80 -4.98 0.61 -12.41
N LYS A 81 -5.17 0.66 -11.08
CA LYS A 81 -5.46 -0.51 -10.25
C LYS A 81 -6.88 -1.03 -10.43
N ARG A 82 -7.88 -0.15 -10.58
CA ARG A 82 -9.26 -0.53 -10.88
C ARG A 82 -9.37 -1.21 -12.24
N PHE A 83 -8.73 -0.66 -13.27
CA PHE A 83 -8.63 -1.31 -14.58
C PHE A 83 -7.94 -2.68 -14.50
N GLN A 84 -6.88 -2.78 -13.70
CA GLN A 84 -6.14 -4.02 -13.48
C GLN A 84 -7.04 -5.13 -12.93
N GLU A 85 -7.92 -4.85 -11.95
CA GLU A 85 -8.91 -5.80 -11.45
C GLU A 85 -9.93 -6.17 -12.54
N SER A 86 -10.46 -5.20 -13.26
CA SER A 86 -11.49 -5.42 -14.28
C SER A 86 -11.00 -6.30 -15.44
N ILE A 87 -9.80 -6.03 -15.98
CA ILE A 87 -9.23 -6.85 -17.05
C ILE A 87 -8.88 -8.25 -16.55
N THR A 88 -8.45 -8.38 -15.31
CA THR A 88 -8.15 -9.68 -14.68
C THR A 88 -9.39 -10.56 -14.59
N MET A 89 -10.50 -10.00 -14.13
CA MET A 89 -11.78 -10.74 -14.06
C MET A 89 -12.30 -11.08 -15.45
N ALA A 90 -12.12 -10.23 -16.46
CA ALA A 90 -12.47 -10.55 -17.85
C ALA A 90 -11.67 -11.76 -18.37
N TYR A 91 -10.37 -11.83 -18.12
CA TYR A 91 -9.56 -13.01 -18.49
C TYR A 91 -9.97 -14.27 -17.72
N HIS A 92 -10.32 -14.13 -16.46
CA HIS A 92 -10.85 -15.24 -15.67
C HIS A 92 -12.15 -15.78 -16.28
N THR A 93 -13.13 -14.90 -16.53
CA THR A 93 -14.46 -15.27 -17.00
C THR A 93 -14.46 -15.82 -18.44
N PHE A 94 -13.71 -15.18 -19.36
CA PHE A 94 -13.78 -15.53 -20.78
C PHE A 94 -12.69 -16.48 -21.27
N HIS A 95 -11.61 -16.63 -20.49
CA HIS A 95 -10.47 -17.46 -20.88
C HIS A 95 -10.06 -18.48 -19.82
N ASN A 96 -10.83 -18.60 -18.71
CA ASN A 96 -10.55 -19.53 -17.61
C ASN A 96 -9.12 -19.38 -17.04
N VAL A 97 -8.55 -18.18 -17.02
CA VAL A 97 -7.25 -17.95 -16.37
C VAL A 97 -7.44 -18.07 -14.86
N GLU A 98 -6.59 -18.82 -14.20
CA GLU A 98 -6.57 -18.89 -12.74
C GLU A 98 -6.01 -17.60 -12.14
N VAL A 99 -6.86 -16.78 -11.55
CA VAL A 99 -6.51 -15.46 -11.02
C VAL A 99 -6.67 -15.39 -9.52
N ARG A 100 -5.86 -14.55 -8.87
CA ARG A 100 -6.00 -14.12 -7.48
C ARG A 100 -5.83 -12.61 -7.44
N ILE A 101 -6.64 -11.92 -6.66
CA ILE A 101 -6.58 -10.45 -6.53
C ILE A 101 -6.45 -10.11 -5.06
N VAL A 102 -5.32 -9.53 -4.67
CA VAL A 102 -5.12 -9.01 -3.31
C VAL A 102 -5.29 -7.49 -3.30
N ARG A 103 -6.17 -6.98 -2.46
CA ARG A 103 -6.28 -5.55 -2.13
C ARG A 103 -5.42 -5.27 -0.91
N ILE A 104 -4.21 -4.77 -1.17
CA ILE A 104 -3.20 -4.50 -0.16
C ILE A 104 -3.54 -3.19 0.54
N PHE A 105 -3.67 -3.23 1.86
CA PHE A 105 -3.76 -2.04 2.70
C PHE A 105 -2.36 -1.57 3.12
N ASN A 106 -2.29 -0.40 3.79
CA ASN A 106 -1.00 0.22 4.12
C ASN A 106 -0.07 -0.77 4.83
N THR A 107 1.01 -1.13 4.16
CA THR A 107 2.01 -2.08 4.64
C THR A 107 3.28 -1.34 5.03
N TYR A 108 3.93 -1.79 6.10
CA TYR A 108 5.18 -1.23 6.58
C TYR A 108 6.13 -2.31 7.08
N GLY A 109 7.41 -1.96 7.19
CA GLY A 109 8.43 -2.86 7.71
C GLY A 109 9.86 -2.40 7.35
N PRO A 110 10.86 -3.19 7.74
CA PRO A 110 12.24 -2.99 7.32
C PRO A 110 12.37 -2.90 5.80
N ARG A 111 13.41 -2.19 5.32
CA ARG A 111 13.72 -1.99 3.90
C ARG A 111 12.72 -1.14 3.11
N MET A 112 11.74 -0.51 3.76
CA MET A 112 10.99 0.56 3.10
C MET A 112 11.94 1.70 2.70
N ARG A 113 11.63 2.37 1.60
CA ARG A 113 12.34 3.58 1.20
C ARG A 113 11.91 4.73 2.12
N LEU A 114 12.84 5.43 2.77
CA LEU A 114 12.50 6.55 3.67
C LEU A 114 11.81 7.70 2.94
N ASN A 115 12.24 7.99 1.71
CA ASN A 115 11.57 8.96 0.83
C ASN A 115 10.49 8.29 -0.03
N ASP A 116 9.55 7.61 0.62
CA ASP A 116 8.43 6.93 -0.05
C ASP A 116 7.20 7.86 -0.18
N GLY A 117 7.13 8.93 0.59
CA GLY A 117 5.98 9.84 0.66
C GLY A 117 4.84 9.33 1.54
N ARG A 118 4.99 8.18 2.20
CA ARG A 118 4.02 7.65 3.17
C ARG A 118 4.43 8.02 4.58
N VAL A 119 3.45 8.04 5.49
CA VAL A 119 3.61 8.58 6.86
C VAL A 119 4.64 7.82 7.69
N ILE A 120 4.67 6.48 7.64
CA ILE A 120 5.60 5.69 8.48
C ILE A 120 7.06 5.98 8.16
N PRO A 121 7.54 5.82 6.90
CA PRO A 121 8.93 6.14 6.58
C PRO A 121 9.24 7.63 6.78
N ALA A 122 8.28 8.53 6.52
CA ALA A 122 8.47 9.96 6.76
C ALA A 122 8.74 10.26 8.24
N PHE A 123 7.89 9.77 9.16
CA PHE A 123 8.06 10.00 10.60
C PHE A 123 9.33 9.36 11.16
N ILE A 124 9.65 8.13 10.74
CA ILE A 124 10.90 7.47 11.15
C ILE A 124 12.11 8.26 10.64
N GLY A 125 12.13 8.67 9.37
CA GLY A 125 13.21 9.45 8.79
C GLY A 125 13.39 10.78 9.49
N GLN A 126 12.31 11.53 9.74
CA GLN A 126 12.32 12.79 10.47
C GLN A 126 12.85 12.62 11.90
N ALA A 127 12.36 11.63 12.63
CA ALA A 127 12.83 11.35 13.99
C ALA A 127 14.33 10.99 14.02
N LEU A 128 14.83 10.21 13.07
CA LEU A 128 16.24 9.82 12.98
C LEU A 128 17.16 11.00 12.62
N ARG A 129 16.66 12.00 11.87
CA ARG A 129 17.40 13.21 11.52
C ARG A 129 17.30 14.33 12.54
N GLY A 130 16.44 14.16 13.57
CA GLY A 130 16.16 15.21 14.54
C GLY A 130 15.30 16.35 13.98
N GLU A 131 14.48 16.06 12.98
CA GLU A 131 13.51 16.97 12.36
C GLU A 131 12.13 16.85 13.00
N ASP A 132 11.35 17.94 12.98
CA ASP A 132 9.97 17.90 13.46
C ASP A 132 9.09 16.99 12.58
N LEU A 133 8.12 16.31 13.20
CA LEU A 133 7.23 15.39 12.50
C LEU A 133 6.14 16.17 11.76
N THR A 134 6.00 15.92 10.47
CA THR A 134 5.08 16.65 9.59
C THR A 134 3.74 15.95 9.48
N ILE A 135 2.66 16.58 9.95
CA ILE A 135 1.29 16.13 9.76
C ILE A 135 0.61 17.01 8.71
N PHE A 136 -0.07 16.39 7.75
CA PHE A 136 -0.92 17.08 6.79
C PHE A 136 -2.36 17.10 7.29
N GLY A 137 -3.04 18.27 7.15
CA GLY A 137 -4.35 18.49 7.75
C GLY A 137 -4.26 18.70 9.27
N ASP A 138 -5.33 18.33 9.98
CA ASP A 138 -5.43 18.40 11.44
C ASP A 138 -4.94 17.11 12.15
N GLY A 139 -4.56 16.09 11.38
CA GLY A 139 -4.11 14.81 11.89
C GLY A 139 -5.22 13.86 12.34
N MET A 140 -6.49 14.23 12.14
CA MET A 140 -7.63 13.38 12.51
C MET A 140 -7.96 12.31 11.47
N GLN A 141 -7.34 12.37 10.28
CA GLN A 141 -7.46 11.30 9.31
C GLN A 141 -6.87 10.00 9.87
N THR A 142 -7.53 8.90 9.59
CA THR A 142 -7.19 7.59 10.16
C THR A 142 -6.53 6.67 9.15
N ARG A 143 -5.65 5.80 9.63
CA ARG A 143 -5.02 4.73 8.85
C ARG A 143 -4.90 3.45 9.67
N SER A 144 -4.83 2.34 8.97
CA SER A 144 -4.52 1.03 9.53
C SER A 144 -3.21 0.54 8.91
N PHE A 145 -2.30 0.02 9.70
CA PHE A 145 -0.97 -0.36 9.25
C PHE A 145 -0.70 -1.85 9.49
N CYS A 146 -0.40 -2.58 8.42
CA CYS A 146 -0.10 -4.00 8.47
C CYS A 146 1.42 -4.24 8.40
N TYR A 147 1.96 -5.02 9.33
CA TYR A 147 3.37 -5.39 9.26
C TYR A 147 3.65 -6.30 8.07
N VAL A 148 4.83 -6.13 7.45
CA VAL A 148 5.14 -6.76 6.17
C VAL A 148 5.08 -8.29 6.18
N ASP A 149 5.46 -8.95 7.28
CA ASP A 149 5.44 -10.42 7.36
C ASP A 149 4.01 -10.95 7.38
N ASP A 150 3.08 -10.28 8.10
CA ASP A 150 1.66 -10.60 8.06
C ASP A 150 1.10 -10.40 6.65
N GLN A 151 1.46 -9.30 6.00
CA GLN A 151 1.03 -9.01 4.63
C GLN A 151 1.49 -10.10 3.65
N VAL A 152 2.74 -10.51 3.73
CA VAL A 152 3.34 -11.57 2.89
C VAL A 152 2.64 -12.90 3.13
N GLU A 153 2.38 -13.27 4.40
CA GLU A 153 1.66 -14.50 4.73
C GLU A 153 0.23 -14.50 4.15
N GLY A 154 -0.49 -13.37 4.25
CA GLY A 154 -1.82 -13.24 3.65
C GLY A 154 -1.81 -13.39 2.13
N ILE A 155 -0.86 -12.75 1.45
CA ILE A 155 -0.65 -12.87 0.01
C ILE A 155 -0.31 -14.33 -0.38
N PHE A 156 0.55 -14.98 0.38
CA PHE A 156 0.95 -16.37 0.14
C PHE A 156 -0.25 -17.32 0.26
N ARG A 157 -1.07 -17.18 1.30
CA ARG A 157 -2.29 -17.98 1.46
C ARG A 157 -3.29 -17.75 0.34
N LEU A 158 -3.50 -16.49 -0.06
CA LEU A 158 -4.37 -16.17 -1.19
C LEU A 158 -3.86 -16.79 -2.50
N LEU A 159 -2.55 -16.71 -2.78
CA LEU A 159 -1.94 -17.32 -3.96
C LEU A 159 -2.26 -18.81 -4.05
N HIS A 160 -2.27 -19.52 -2.92
CA HIS A 160 -2.50 -20.96 -2.86
C HIS A 160 -3.96 -21.36 -2.63
N SER A 161 -4.85 -20.42 -2.39
CA SER A 161 -6.29 -20.68 -2.28
C SER A 161 -6.93 -20.93 -3.65
N ASP A 162 -8.20 -21.36 -3.65
CA ASP A 162 -9.00 -21.47 -4.88
C ASP A 162 -9.97 -20.31 -5.09
N TYR A 163 -9.81 -19.24 -4.30
CA TYR A 163 -10.69 -18.08 -4.36
C TYR A 163 -10.20 -17.05 -5.37
N SER A 164 -11.03 -16.72 -6.38
CA SER A 164 -10.67 -15.87 -7.51
C SER A 164 -11.12 -14.40 -7.40
N LEU A 165 -12.03 -14.11 -6.46
CA LEU A 165 -12.47 -12.72 -6.24
C LEU A 165 -11.49 -11.95 -5.37
N PRO A 166 -11.57 -10.62 -5.32
CA PRO A 166 -10.70 -9.79 -4.49
C PRO A 166 -10.78 -10.13 -2.99
N VAL A 167 -9.63 -10.06 -2.30
CA VAL A 167 -9.53 -10.19 -0.84
C VAL A 167 -8.70 -9.05 -0.28
N ASN A 168 -9.25 -8.37 0.73
CA ASN A 168 -8.53 -7.38 1.52
C ASN A 168 -7.49 -8.07 2.42
N ILE A 169 -6.24 -7.65 2.33
CA ILE A 169 -5.19 -8.06 3.26
C ILE A 169 -4.64 -6.81 3.93
N GLY A 170 -4.75 -6.75 5.25
CA GLY A 170 -4.36 -5.60 6.06
C GLY A 170 -4.67 -5.82 7.53
N ASN A 171 -4.24 -4.90 8.38
CA ASN A 171 -4.55 -4.93 9.81
C ASN A 171 -5.73 -3.99 10.09
N PRO A 172 -6.81 -4.43 10.76
CA PRO A 172 -7.95 -3.58 11.08
C PRO A 172 -7.71 -2.62 12.26
N ASP A 173 -6.53 -2.68 12.91
CA ASP A 173 -6.17 -1.76 14.00
C ASP A 173 -5.95 -0.33 13.46
N GLU A 174 -6.96 0.53 13.64
CA GLU A 174 -7.02 1.88 13.11
C GLU A 174 -6.48 2.90 14.11
N ILE A 175 -5.80 3.92 13.62
CA ILE A 175 -5.24 5.01 14.43
C ILE A 175 -5.31 6.34 13.67
N THR A 176 -5.50 7.45 14.40
CA THR A 176 -5.35 8.79 13.81
C THR A 176 -3.87 9.08 13.52
N ILE A 177 -3.60 9.90 12.51
CA ILE A 177 -2.20 10.31 12.20
C ILE A 177 -1.59 11.10 13.36
N LYS A 178 -2.40 11.85 14.10
CA LYS A 178 -1.96 12.59 15.29
C LYS A 178 -1.49 11.64 16.39
N ASP A 179 -2.32 10.65 16.78
CA ASP A 179 -1.97 9.68 17.82
C ASP A 179 -0.77 8.84 17.37
N PHE A 180 -0.69 8.53 16.08
CA PHE A 180 0.44 7.81 15.51
C PHE A 180 1.76 8.61 15.61
N ALA A 181 1.74 9.93 15.39
CA ALA A 181 2.91 10.78 15.60
C ALA A 181 3.37 10.76 17.07
N GLU A 182 2.43 10.76 18.03
CA GLU A 182 2.74 10.64 19.45
C GLU A 182 3.36 9.27 19.78
N GLU A 183 2.86 8.17 19.19
CA GLU A 183 3.49 6.84 19.32
C GLU A 183 4.94 6.84 18.80
N ILE A 184 5.21 7.49 17.67
CA ILE A 184 6.56 7.58 17.09
C ILE A 184 7.49 8.41 18.01
N ILE A 185 7.05 9.55 18.51
CA ILE A 185 7.82 10.36 19.45
C ILE A 185 8.19 9.54 20.68
N LYS A 186 7.23 8.82 21.25
CA LYS A 186 7.45 7.95 22.41
C LYS A 186 8.41 6.80 22.10
N LEU A 187 8.25 6.15 20.94
CA LEU A 187 9.09 5.01 20.51
C LEU A 187 10.55 5.43 20.31
N THR A 188 10.75 6.59 19.67
CA THR A 188 12.08 7.08 19.30
C THR A 188 12.79 7.82 20.44
N GLY A 189 12.05 8.29 21.44
CA GLY A 189 12.55 9.14 22.52
C GLY A 189 12.99 10.51 22.05
N THR A 190 12.51 10.95 20.89
CA THR A 190 12.84 12.25 20.30
C THR A 190 12.14 13.40 21.02
N ASN A 191 12.74 14.60 21.01
CA ASN A 191 12.16 15.84 21.53
C ASN A 191 11.53 16.72 20.44
N GLN A 192 11.40 16.20 19.21
CA GLN A 192 10.83 16.92 18.09
C GLN A 192 9.35 17.23 18.34
N LYS A 193 8.88 18.30 17.69
CA LYS A 193 7.50 18.72 17.73
C LYS A 193 6.73 18.15 16.53
N VAL A 194 5.42 18.27 16.60
CA VAL A 194 4.57 18.04 15.45
C VAL A 194 4.31 19.39 14.78
N VAL A 195 4.51 19.45 13.46
CA VAL A 195 4.19 20.60 12.62
C VAL A 195 3.10 20.24 11.61
N TYR A 196 2.18 21.18 11.35
CA TYR A 196 1.01 20.94 10.51
C TYR A 196 1.13 21.66 9.18
N HIS A 197 0.80 20.96 8.08
CA HIS A 197 0.78 21.47 6.72
C HIS A 197 -0.60 21.28 6.09
N PRO A 198 -0.95 22.02 5.02
CA PRO A 198 -2.21 21.81 4.31
C PRO A 198 -2.38 20.38 3.83
N LEU A 199 -3.60 19.83 3.97
CA LEU A 199 -3.91 18.48 3.49
C LEU A 199 -3.80 18.43 1.96
N PRO A 200 -3.13 17.41 1.37
CA PRO A 200 -3.10 17.20 -0.07
C PRO A 200 -4.50 16.95 -0.64
N MET A 201 -4.73 17.41 -1.87
CA MET A 201 -6.00 17.19 -2.56
C MET A 201 -6.28 15.70 -2.76
N ASN A 202 -7.53 15.30 -2.44
CA ASN A 202 -8.02 13.93 -2.54
C ASN A 202 -7.28 12.90 -1.65
N ASP A 203 -6.62 13.35 -0.56
CA ASP A 203 -6.12 12.39 0.43
C ASP A 203 -7.30 11.81 1.22
N PRO A 204 -7.45 10.46 1.31
CA PRO A 204 -8.59 9.85 1.98
C PRO A 204 -8.63 10.20 3.48
N MET A 205 -9.83 10.48 4.01
CA MET A 205 -10.00 10.79 5.43
C MET A 205 -9.90 9.55 6.31
N GLN A 206 -10.29 8.38 5.82
CA GLN A 206 -10.27 7.14 6.60
C GLN A 206 -9.87 5.94 5.74
N ARG A 207 -9.14 4.99 6.34
CA ARG A 207 -8.74 3.76 5.65
C ARG A 207 -8.58 2.61 6.63
N GLN A 208 -9.56 1.68 6.62
CA GLN A 208 -9.56 0.50 7.48
C GLN A 208 -10.10 -0.71 6.71
N PRO A 209 -9.37 -1.84 6.60
CA PRO A 209 -9.89 -3.03 5.94
C PRO A 209 -10.96 -3.72 6.78
N ASP A 210 -12.04 -4.15 6.14
CA ASP A 210 -12.74 -5.33 6.62
C ASP A 210 -11.94 -6.56 6.19
N THR A 211 -11.54 -7.40 7.15
CA THR A 211 -10.73 -8.60 6.92
C THR A 211 -11.50 -9.90 7.12
N THR A 212 -12.82 -9.83 7.17
CA THR A 212 -13.69 -11.00 7.38
C THR A 212 -13.45 -12.08 6.34
N LYS A 213 -13.35 -11.73 5.05
CA LYS A 213 -13.06 -12.69 3.99
C LYS A 213 -11.67 -13.33 4.12
N ALA A 214 -10.65 -12.54 4.48
CA ALA A 214 -9.31 -13.09 4.72
C ALA A 214 -9.33 -14.14 5.82
N ARG A 215 -10.05 -13.88 6.91
CA ARG A 215 -10.22 -14.84 8.01
C ARG A 215 -11.01 -16.06 7.59
N GLU A 216 -12.16 -15.91 6.95
CA GLU A 216 -13.04 -17.02 6.62
C GLU A 216 -12.51 -17.91 5.49
N ILE A 217 -11.91 -17.30 4.45
CA ILE A 217 -11.46 -18.02 3.25
C ILE A 217 -10.03 -18.52 3.39
N LEU A 218 -9.14 -17.71 4.02
CA LEU A 218 -7.71 -18.01 4.09
C LEU A 218 -7.27 -18.48 5.47
N GLY A 219 -8.11 -18.39 6.50
CA GLY A 219 -7.73 -18.61 7.89
C GLY A 219 -6.63 -17.64 8.32
N TRP A 220 -6.63 -16.41 7.76
CA TRP A 220 -5.59 -15.41 7.96
C TRP A 220 -6.12 -14.18 8.70
N GLU A 221 -5.32 -13.70 9.62
CA GLU A 221 -5.45 -12.40 10.27
C GLU A 221 -4.07 -11.85 10.64
N ALA A 222 -3.96 -10.52 10.75
CA ALA A 222 -2.71 -9.87 11.18
C ALA A 222 -2.41 -10.24 12.65
N LYS A 223 -1.16 -10.58 12.94
CA LYS A 223 -0.71 -11.06 14.26
C LYS A 223 0.27 -10.11 14.93
N VAL A 224 1.08 -9.40 14.13
CA VAL A 224 2.08 -8.49 14.65
C VAL A 224 1.38 -7.19 15.07
N SER A 225 1.50 -6.85 16.35
CA SER A 225 0.95 -5.58 16.86
C SER A 225 1.68 -4.39 16.25
N ARG A 226 0.98 -3.24 16.13
CA ARG A 226 1.60 -2.01 15.59
C ARG A 226 2.84 -1.62 16.39
N SER A 227 2.81 -1.69 17.74
CA SER A 227 3.94 -1.35 18.58
C SER A 227 5.16 -2.25 18.36
N GLU A 228 4.95 -3.55 18.18
CA GLU A 228 6.03 -4.51 17.89
C GLU A 228 6.62 -4.29 16.50
N GLY A 229 5.79 -4.24 15.46
CA GLY A 229 6.24 -4.02 14.09
C GLY A 229 6.94 -2.67 13.91
N MET A 230 6.45 -1.62 14.59
CA MET A 230 7.10 -0.30 14.58
C MET A 230 8.47 -0.32 15.24
N LYS A 231 8.61 -1.03 16.37
CA LYS A 231 9.91 -1.20 17.02
C LYS A 231 10.91 -1.90 16.10
N ILE A 232 10.53 -3.02 15.48
CA ILE A 232 11.38 -3.76 14.53
C ILE A 232 11.79 -2.84 13.35
N THR A 233 10.83 -2.09 12.80
CA THR A 233 11.06 -1.20 11.67
C THR A 233 12.00 -0.05 12.05
N TYR A 234 11.80 0.59 13.20
CA TYR A 234 12.65 1.65 13.70
C TYR A 234 14.07 1.15 14.00
N ASP A 235 14.21 0.00 14.70
CA ASP A 235 15.50 -0.60 15.01
C ASP A 235 16.32 -0.90 13.73
N TYR A 236 15.64 -1.38 12.68
CA TYR A 236 16.27 -1.57 11.37
C TYR A 236 16.84 -0.25 10.82
N PHE A 237 16.04 0.81 10.72
CA PHE A 237 16.53 2.07 10.17
C PHE A 237 17.59 2.73 11.05
N LYS A 238 17.46 2.62 12.37
CA LYS A 238 18.47 3.10 13.32
C LYS A 238 19.80 2.37 13.19
N SER A 239 19.80 1.11 12.75
CA SER A 239 21.03 0.32 12.54
C SER A 239 21.78 0.70 11.26
N LEU A 240 21.17 1.46 10.34
CA LEU A 240 21.80 1.88 9.09
C LEU A 240 22.80 3.01 9.35
N SER A 241 23.88 3.04 8.56
CA SER A 241 24.80 4.18 8.58
C SER A 241 24.13 5.45 8.05
N SER A 242 24.64 6.61 8.46
CA SER A 242 24.14 7.91 7.94
C SER A 242 24.18 7.98 6.41
N GLU A 243 25.22 7.41 5.77
CA GLU A 243 25.32 7.34 4.31
C GLU A 243 24.23 6.44 3.70
N ALA A 244 23.91 5.31 4.35
CA ALA A 244 22.84 4.41 3.89
C ALA A 244 21.46 5.07 4.04
N LEU A 245 21.21 5.80 5.12
CA LEU A 245 19.99 6.58 5.31
C LEU A 245 19.82 7.64 4.22
N LEU A 246 20.87 8.39 3.90
CA LEU A 246 20.86 9.39 2.81
C LEU A 246 20.62 8.74 1.43
N LYS A 247 21.18 7.56 1.17
CA LYS A 247 20.90 6.81 -0.07
C LYS A 247 19.45 6.39 -0.17
N GLU A 248 18.81 6.00 0.93
CA GLU A 248 17.37 5.68 0.94
C GLU A 248 16.50 6.92 0.66
N GLU A 249 16.96 8.13 1.00
CA GLU A 249 16.26 9.39 0.68
C GLU A 249 16.40 9.80 -0.79
N HIS A 250 17.55 9.53 -1.40
CA HIS A 250 17.89 9.96 -2.77
C HIS A 250 17.66 8.89 -3.84
N LYS A 251 17.04 7.75 -3.51
CA LYS A 251 16.62 6.77 -4.51
C LYS A 251 15.53 7.36 -5.41
N ASP A 252 15.96 8.21 -6.34
CA ASP A 252 15.08 8.70 -7.39
C ASP A 252 14.85 7.62 -8.43
N PHE A 253 13.60 7.44 -8.82
CA PHE A 253 13.18 6.54 -9.91
C PHE A 253 13.63 7.02 -11.30
N THR A 254 14.37 8.13 -11.38
CA THR A 254 14.74 8.80 -12.63
C THR A 254 15.76 8.05 -13.48
N GLY A 255 16.34 6.93 -13.03
CA GLY A 255 17.33 6.14 -13.78
C GLY A 255 16.80 5.32 -14.96
N TYR A 256 15.49 5.32 -15.24
CA TYR A 256 14.87 4.46 -16.26
C TYR A 256 13.93 5.18 -17.25
N ILE A 257 14.02 6.50 -17.33
CA ILE A 257 13.26 7.27 -18.32
C ILE A 257 14.24 7.71 -19.42
N HIS A 258 14.49 6.82 -20.35
CA HIS A 258 15.00 7.14 -21.69
C HIS A 258 14.22 6.31 -22.72
#